data_9454a9c8ad27dab259525a21ef70eb98
#
_entry.id   9454a9c8ad27dab259525a21ef70eb98
#
_cell.length_a   1.000
_cell.length_b   1.000
_cell.length_c   1.000
_cell.angle_alpha   90.00
_cell.angle_beta   90.00
_cell.angle_gamma   90.00
#
_symmetry.space_group_name_H-M   'P 1'
#
loop_
_entity.id
_entity.type
_entity.pdbx_description
1 polymer ?
#
loop_
_entity_poly.entity_id
_entity_poly.type
_entity_poly.pdbx_seq_one_letter_code
_entity_poly.pdbx_strand_id
1 'polypeptide(L)'
;MEISGVHFSYGPSPLLADINLTIREGDFVGVVGANGSGKTTLVKLLLGHLTPQKGTIRHFCDGKYVTAPQIGYLPQYAAVDKSFPLSVREVVETGLLTPRTMWAPFLSSSDRRRVDAIIEQMGLSALVSKPIGSLSGGELQKTILARAIVSSPRLLLLDEPDTYLDSCSQEHLYDFLKNINKNCAIVLVSHDVSAVSQRCNIVATVNRTLHLSGE
;
A
#
# COMPACT_ATOMS: atom_id res chain seq x y z
N MET A 1 -10.85 8.97 -1.92
CA MET A 1 -11.62 7.72 -1.69
C MET A 1 -12.64 7.98 -0.60
N GLU A 2 -13.86 7.49 -0.75
CA GLU A 2 -14.91 7.58 0.25
C GLU A 2 -15.42 6.20 0.64
N ILE A 3 -15.48 5.94 1.93
CA ILE A 3 -15.97 4.70 2.54
C ILE A 3 -17.15 5.10 3.41
N SER A 4 -18.33 4.55 3.13
CA SER A 4 -19.58 4.95 3.79
C SER A 4 -20.38 3.74 4.26
N GLY A 5 -20.59 3.62 5.58
CA GLY A 5 -21.41 2.60 6.22
C GLY A 5 -20.98 1.18 5.89
N VAL A 6 -19.68 0.91 5.77
CA VAL A 6 -19.17 -0.40 5.32
C VAL A 6 -19.27 -1.42 6.46
N HIS A 7 -19.88 -2.57 6.14
CA HIS A 7 -19.95 -3.75 7.01
C HIS A 7 -19.34 -4.95 6.31
N PHE A 8 -18.59 -5.74 7.07
CA PHE A 8 -18.01 -6.99 6.57
C PHE A 8 -17.84 -8.04 7.68
N SER A 9 -18.08 -9.32 7.33
CA SER A 9 -17.80 -10.47 8.19
C SER A 9 -17.38 -11.68 7.35
N TYR A 10 -16.52 -12.55 7.91
CA TYR A 10 -16.22 -13.87 7.33
C TYR A 10 -17.19 -14.95 7.81
N GLY A 11 -17.97 -14.69 8.84
CA GLY A 11 -18.89 -15.62 9.48
C GLY A 11 -20.06 -14.87 10.13
N PRO A 12 -20.75 -15.48 11.09
CA PRO A 12 -21.95 -14.89 11.70
C PRO A 12 -21.69 -13.63 12.53
N SER A 13 -20.47 -13.46 13.05
CA SER A 13 -20.10 -12.29 13.85
C SER A 13 -19.49 -11.20 12.96
N PRO A 14 -19.93 -9.92 13.09
CA PRO A 14 -19.37 -8.83 12.33
C PRO A 14 -17.91 -8.57 12.73
N LEU A 15 -17.02 -8.48 11.71
CA LEU A 15 -15.62 -8.10 11.88
C LEU A 15 -15.46 -6.59 11.76
N LEU A 16 -16.12 -5.98 10.77
CA LEU A 16 -16.17 -4.54 10.56
C LEU A 16 -17.64 -4.11 10.50
N ALA A 17 -18.01 -3.06 11.21
CA ALA A 17 -19.36 -2.54 11.30
C ALA A 17 -19.36 -1.02 11.23
N ASP A 18 -20.13 -0.47 10.31
CA ASP A 18 -20.33 0.97 10.10
C ASP A 18 -19.00 1.73 9.94
N ILE A 19 -18.13 1.24 9.05
CA ILE A 19 -16.87 1.90 8.75
C ILE A 19 -17.13 3.09 7.83
N ASN A 20 -16.73 4.26 8.31
CA ASN A 20 -16.81 5.53 7.59
C ASN A 20 -15.45 6.19 7.57
N LEU A 21 -14.91 6.49 6.39
CA LEU A 21 -13.59 7.12 6.22
C LEU A 21 -13.52 7.84 4.87
N THR A 22 -13.06 9.08 4.89
CA THR A 22 -12.72 9.82 3.67
C THR A 22 -11.21 9.98 3.60
N ILE A 23 -10.62 9.61 2.47
CA ILE A 23 -9.18 9.74 2.19
C ILE A 23 -9.02 10.68 1.01
N ARG A 24 -8.32 11.79 1.21
CA ARG A 24 -8.03 12.83 0.22
C ARG A 24 -6.59 12.74 -0.25
N GLU A 25 -6.27 13.38 -1.34
CA GLU A 25 -4.88 13.56 -1.79
C GLU A 25 -4.09 14.33 -0.71
N GLY A 26 -2.88 13.85 -0.41
CA GLY A 26 -2.06 14.41 0.67
C GLY A 26 -2.37 13.88 2.07
N ASP A 27 -3.45 13.10 2.25
CA ASP A 27 -3.68 12.44 3.54
C ASP A 27 -2.66 11.33 3.79
N PHE A 28 -2.14 11.29 5.01
CA PHE A 28 -1.33 10.19 5.53
C PHE A 28 -2.07 9.55 6.70
N VAL A 29 -2.87 8.54 6.37
CA VAL A 29 -3.76 7.84 7.31
C VAL A 29 -3.03 6.66 7.91
N GLY A 30 -2.86 6.67 9.23
CA GLY A 30 -2.36 5.53 9.98
C GLY A 30 -3.53 4.69 10.52
N VAL A 31 -3.58 3.42 10.14
CA VAL A 31 -4.58 2.46 10.61
C VAL A 31 -3.98 1.59 11.70
N VAL A 32 -4.47 1.73 12.92
CA VAL A 32 -4.00 1.00 14.10
C VAL A 32 -5.11 0.16 14.72
N GLY A 33 -4.74 -0.79 15.58
CA GLY A 33 -5.68 -1.64 16.30
C GLY A 33 -5.05 -2.98 16.70
N ALA A 34 -5.72 -3.71 17.59
CA ALA A 34 -5.26 -5.02 18.04
C ALA A 34 -5.17 -6.06 16.91
N ASN A 35 -4.43 -7.14 17.12
CA ASN A 35 -4.42 -8.25 16.18
C ASN A 35 -5.83 -8.84 16.07
N GLY A 36 -6.28 -9.13 14.84
CA GLY A 36 -7.63 -9.62 14.56
C GLY A 36 -8.71 -8.53 14.56
N SER A 37 -8.40 -7.24 14.77
CA SER A 37 -9.39 -6.16 14.77
C SER A 37 -9.99 -5.85 13.39
N GLY A 38 -9.43 -6.41 12.30
CA GLY A 38 -9.92 -6.21 10.94
C GLY A 38 -9.09 -5.29 10.05
N LYS A 39 -7.88 -4.86 10.47
CA LYS A 39 -6.99 -3.97 9.70
C LYS A 39 -6.69 -4.50 8.29
N THR A 40 -6.18 -5.73 8.19
CA THR A 40 -5.89 -6.38 6.90
C THR A 40 -7.16 -6.61 6.07
N THR A 41 -8.31 -6.85 6.73
CA THR A 41 -9.60 -6.96 6.05
C THR A 41 -10.04 -5.61 5.48
N LEU A 42 -9.84 -4.51 6.23
CA LEU A 42 -10.07 -3.16 5.71
C LEU A 42 -9.19 -2.88 4.49
N VAL A 43 -7.89 -3.21 4.53
CA VAL A 43 -6.99 -3.07 3.37
C VAL A 43 -7.51 -3.87 2.17
N LYS A 44 -7.93 -5.13 2.36
CA LYS A 44 -8.49 -5.96 1.27
C LYS A 44 -9.78 -5.38 0.68
N LEU A 45 -10.62 -4.75 1.50
CA LEU A 45 -11.81 -4.02 1.03
C LEU A 45 -11.42 -2.78 0.21
N LEU A 46 -10.43 -1.99 0.66
CA LEU A 46 -9.94 -0.81 -0.06
C LEU A 46 -9.31 -1.19 -1.41
N LEU A 47 -8.64 -2.35 -1.49
CA LEU A 47 -8.09 -2.91 -2.73
C LEU A 47 -9.16 -3.49 -3.67
N GLY A 48 -10.41 -3.66 -3.19
CA GLY A 48 -11.44 -4.35 -3.95
C GLY A 48 -11.27 -5.88 -4.02
N HIS A 49 -10.37 -6.45 -3.22
CA HIS A 49 -10.21 -7.91 -3.10
C HIS A 49 -11.36 -8.57 -2.34
N LEU A 50 -12.09 -7.77 -1.54
CA LEU A 50 -13.31 -8.17 -0.86
C LEU A 50 -14.42 -7.16 -1.19
N THR A 51 -15.65 -7.65 -1.26
CA THR A 51 -16.83 -6.82 -1.46
C THR A 51 -17.53 -6.60 -0.12
N PRO A 52 -17.85 -5.37 0.28
CA PRO A 52 -18.58 -5.13 1.51
C PRO A 52 -20.00 -5.72 1.45
N GLN A 53 -20.50 -6.23 2.56
CA GLN A 53 -21.86 -6.77 2.66
C GLN A 53 -22.90 -5.65 2.73
N LYS A 54 -22.54 -4.50 3.30
CA LYS A 54 -23.33 -3.26 3.33
C LYS A 54 -22.40 -2.08 3.15
N GLY A 55 -22.96 -0.95 2.75
CA GLY A 55 -22.22 0.28 2.53
C GLY A 55 -21.54 0.33 1.16
N THR A 56 -20.72 1.33 0.94
CA THR A 56 -20.04 1.56 -0.36
C THR A 56 -18.60 2.03 -0.16
N ILE A 57 -17.74 1.65 -1.10
CA ILE A 57 -16.39 2.20 -1.25
C ILE A 57 -16.33 2.82 -2.65
N ARG A 58 -16.04 4.12 -2.72
CA ARG A 58 -16.01 4.88 -3.97
C ARG A 58 -14.65 5.55 -4.14
N HIS A 59 -14.12 5.46 -5.34
CA HIS A 59 -12.88 6.12 -5.71
C HIS A 59 -13.17 7.33 -6.60
N PHE A 60 -12.47 8.42 -6.35
CA PHE A 60 -12.57 9.64 -7.15
C PHE A 60 -11.19 10.04 -7.66
N CYS A 61 -11.14 10.50 -8.90
CA CYS A 61 -9.97 11.12 -9.50
C CYS A 61 -10.41 12.46 -10.10
N ASP A 62 -9.81 13.55 -9.63
CA ASP A 62 -10.16 14.91 -10.06
C ASP A 62 -11.68 15.19 -9.94
N GLY A 63 -12.28 14.78 -8.83
CA GLY A 63 -13.71 14.92 -8.53
C GLY A 63 -14.65 13.97 -9.29
N LYS A 64 -14.12 13.11 -10.18
CA LYS A 64 -14.91 12.15 -10.96
C LYS A 64 -14.80 10.75 -10.38
N TYR A 65 -15.93 10.04 -10.30
CA TYR A 65 -15.95 8.62 -9.92
C TYR A 65 -15.15 7.76 -10.89
N VAL A 66 -14.32 6.87 -10.36
CA VAL A 66 -13.51 5.91 -11.13
C VAL A 66 -13.73 4.49 -10.62
N THR A 67 -13.89 3.55 -11.54
CA THR A 67 -14.11 2.12 -11.22
C THR A 67 -12.80 1.34 -11.03
N ALA A 68 -11.69 1.84 -11.58
CA ALA A 68 -10.38 1.20 -11.52
C ALA A 68 -9.32 2.22 -11.09
N PRO A 69 -9.22 2.52 -9.77
CA PRO A 69 -8.23 3.46 -9.26
C PRO A 69 -6.82 2.86 -9.37
N GLN A 70 -5.83 3.73 -9.58
CA GLN A 70 -4.42 3.35 -9.48
C GLN A 70 -4.03 3.31 -8.00
N ILE A 71 -3.99 2.12 -7.44
CA ILE A 71 -3.57 1.86 -6.06
C ILE A 71 -2.25 1.11 -6.07
N GLY A 72 -1.25 1.68 -5.40
CA GLY A 72 -0.03 0.95 -5.05
C GLY A 72 -0.26 0.15 -3.78
N TYR A 73 0.24 -1.07 -3.73
CA TYR A 73 0.08 -1.92 -2.56
C TYR A 73 1.38 -2.62 -2.16
N LEU A 74 1.79 -2.38 -0.92
CA LEU A 74 2.83 -3.15 -0.23
C LEU A 74 2.13 -4.11 0.74
N PRO A 75 2.09 -5.41 0.43
CA PRO A 75 1.52 -6.43 1.32
C PRO A 75 2.45 -6.69 2.51
N GLN A 76 1.89 -7.24 3.58
CA GLN A 76 2.68 -7.78 4.68
C GLN A 76 3.72 -8.77 4.14
N TYR A 77 4.93 -8.72 4.67
CA TYR A 77 6.10 -9.50 4.19
C TYR A 77 5.83 -11.00 4.02
N ALA A 78 5.07 -11.59 4.95
CA ALA A 78 4.74 -13.02 4.92
C ALA A 78 3.93 -13.46 3.67
N ALA A 79 3.34 -12.51 2.95
CA ALA A 79 2.55 -12.78 1.74
C ALA A 79 3.38 -12.84 0.46
N VAL A 80 4.70 -12.56 0.52
CA VAL A 80 5.57 -12.54 -0.65
C VAL A 80 6.22 -13.92 -0.84
N ASP A 81 5.86 -14.59 -1.93
CA ASP A 81 6.48 -15.88 -2.30
C ASP A 81 7.89 -15.65 -2.88
N LYS A 82 8.90 -16.02 -2.07
CA LYS A 82 10.31 -15.89 -2.43
C LYS A 82 10.81 -16.98 -3.39
N SER A 83 10.03 -18.04 -3.61
CA SER A 83 10.39 -19.12 -4.53
C SER A 83 10.23 -18.71 -6.00
N PHE A 84 9.55 -17.60 -6.25
CA PHE A 84 9.29 -17.11 -7.60
C PHE A 84 10.61 -16.62 -8.24
N PRO A 85 10.99 -17.12 -9.43
CA PRO A 85 12.32 -16.88 -10.02
C PRO A 85 12.36 -15.53 -10.76
N LEU A 86 11.89 -14.46 -10.13
CA LEU A 86 11.95 -13.11 -10.69
C LEU A 86 13.13 -12.32 -10.10
N SER A 87 13.79 -11.54 -10.93
CA SER A 87 14.76 -10.54 -10.53
C SER A 87 14.08 -9.31 -9.89
N VAL A 88 14.87 -8.48 -9.19
CA VAL A 88 14.40 -7.19 -8.65
C VAL A 88 13.75 -6.35 -9.75
N ARG A 89 14.38 -6.23 -10.93
CA ARG A 89 13.85 -5.48 -12.07
C ARG A 89 12.47 -5.99 -12.49
N GLU A 90 12.37 -7.29 -12.75
CA GLU A 90 11.12 -7.90 -13.21
C GLU A 90 9.99 -7.70 -12.19
N VAL A 91 10.28 -7.81 -10.90
CA VAL A 91 9.28 -7.52 -9.86
C VAL A 91 8.81 -6.07 -9.92
N VAL A 92 9.73 -5.09 -10.04
CA VAL A 92 9.36 -3.68 -10.15
C VAL A 92 8.53 -3.42 -11.42
N GLU A 93 8.91 -4.02 -12.54
CA GLU A 93 8.20 -3.92 -13.83
C GLU A 93 6.75 -4.42 -13.72
N THR A 94 6.47 -5.44 -12.89
CA THR A 94 5.10 -5.91 -12.66
C THR A 94 4.17 -4.82 -12.09
N GLY A 95 4.71 -3.80 -11.43
CA GLY A 95 3.94 -2.65 -10.92
C GLY A 95 3.34 -1.77 -12.01
N LEU A 96 3.80 -1.90 -13.26
CA LEU A 96 3.28 -1.20 -14.44
C LEU A 96 2.25 -2.04 -15.21
N LEU A 97 2.06 -3.31 -14.83
CA LEU A 97 1.11 -4.17 -15.51
C LEU A 97 -0.33 -3.75 -15.21
N THR A 98 -1.08 -3.54 -16.26
CA THR A 98 -2.53 -3.30 -16.22
C THR A 98 -3.23 -4.38 -17.03
N PRO A 99 -4.54 -4.60 -16.90
CA PRO A 99 -5.27 -5.53 -17.76
C PRO A 99 -5.05 -5.26 -19.27
N ARG A 100 -4.81 -4.00 -19.65
CA ARG A 100 -4.52 -3.64 -21.04
C ARG A 100 -3.10 -4.01 -21.47
N THR A 101 -2.10 -3.87 -20.58
CA THR A 101 -0.69 -4.16 -20.89
C THR A 101 -0.36 -5.65 -20.77
N MET A 102 -1.20 -6.46 -20.13
CA MET A 102 -1.04 -7.93 -20.14
C MET A 102 -1.05 -8.53 -21.53
N TRP A 103 -1.72 -7.90 -22.49
CA TRP A 103 -1.76 -8.32 -23.90
C TRP A 103 -0.66 -7.68 -24.75
N ALA A 104 0.08 -6.70 -24.22
CA ALA A 104 1.20 -6.02 -24.88
C ALA A 104 2.40 -6.04 -23.93
N PRO A 105 3.18 -7.13 -23.87
CA PRO A 105 4.18 -7.38 -22.82
C PRO A 105 5.44 -6.49 -22.94
N PHE A 106 5.48 -5.54 -23.87
CA PHE A 106 6.64 -4.67 -24.06
C PHE A 106 6.45 -3.35 -23.34
N LEU A 107 7.25 -3.14 -22.30
CA LEU A 107 7.38 -1.83 -21.65
C LEU A 107 7.89 -0.79 -22.65
N SER A 108 7.26 0.37 -22.66
CA SER A 108 7.73 1.51 -23.45
C SER A 108 9.09 2.01 -22.93
N SER A 109 9.78 2.80 -23.73
CA SER A 109 11.04 3.43 -23.28
C SER A 109 10.82 4.40 -22.10
N SER A 110 9.63 5.01 -21.97
CA SER A 110 9.27 5.80 -20.80
C SER A 110 9.06 4.95 -19.55
N ASP A 111 8.44 3.77 -19.67
CA ASP A 111 8.24 2.86 -18.56
C ASP A 111 9.57 2.30 -18.04
N ARG A 112 10.49 1.94 -18.94
CA ARG A 112 11.84 1.49 -18.56
C ARG A 112 12.58 2.57 -17.79
N ARG A 113 12.53 3.84 -18.23
CA ARG A 113 13.13 4.96 -17.48
C ARG A 113 12.52 5.15 -16.10
N ARG A 114 11.19 4.96 -15.94
CA ARG A 114 10.52 4.99 -14.63
C ARG A 114 11.03 3.87 -13.71
N VAL A 115 11.15 2.65 -14.24
CA VAL A 115 11.70 1.50 -13.51
C VAL A 115 13.13 1.78 -13.07
N ASP A 116 13.99 2.28 -13.97
CA ASP A 116 15.39 2.60 -13.66
C ASP A 116 15.47 3.68 -12.56
N ALA A 117 14.71 4.75 -12.69
CA ALA A 117 14.69 5.83 -11.71
C ALA A 117 14.25 5.38 -10.31
N ILE A 118 13.20 4.54 -10.23
CA ILE A 118 12.72 4.06 -8.93
C ILE A 118 13.67 3.05 -8.30
N ILE A 119 14.32 2.19 -9.08
CA ILE A 119 15.35 1.27 -8.63
C ILE A 119 16.52 2.04 -8.04
N GLU A 120 17.00 3.09 -8.71
CA GLU A 120 18.05 3.96 -8.24
C GLU A 120 17.66 4.68 -6.94
N GLN A 121 16.46 5.29 -6.91
CA GLN A 121 15.93 6.01 -5.75
C GLN A 121 15.80 5.12 -4.51
N MET A 122 15.49 3.83 -4.70
CA MET A 122 15.39 2.84 -3.63
C MET A 122 16.73 2.22 -3.23
N GLY A 123 17.84 2.60 -3.89
CA GLY A 123 19.17 2.05 -3.65
C GLY A 123 19.32 0.58 -4.05
N LEU A 124 18.57 0.13 -5.07
CA LEU A 124 18.54 -1.26 -5.53
C LEU A 124 19.38 -1.51 -6.78
N SER A 125 20.12 -0.52 -7.28
CA SER A 125 20.88 -0.60 -8.55
C SER A 125 21.86 -1.76 -8.59
N ALA A 126 22.55 -2.06 -7.48
CA ALA A 126 23.48 -3.19 -7.39
C ALA A 126 22.80 -4.57 -7.34
N LEU A 127 21.47 -4.60 -7.17
CA LEU A 127 20.66 -5.81 -6.98
C LEU A 127 19.73 -6.11 -8.16
N VAL A 128 19.76 -5.30 -9.20
CA VAL A 128 18.80 -5.30 -10.33
C VAL A 128 18.55 -6.70 -10.92
N SER A 129 19.61 -7.50 -11.09
CA SER A 129 19.56 -8.84 -11.68
C SER A 129 19.47 -9.96 -10.65
N LYS A 130 19.46 -9.64 -9.34
CA LYS A 130 19.36 -10.67 -8.30
C LYS A 130 17.94 -11.21 -8.22
N PRO A 131 17.76 -12.53 -8.07
CA PRO A 131 16.47 -13.13 -7.78
C PRO A 131 15.97 -12.68 -6.41
N ILE A 132 14.65 -12.41 -6.29
CA ILE A 132 14.04 -11.94 -5.04
C ILE A 132 14.24 -12.91 -3.87
N GLY A 133 14.37 -14.21 -4.14
CA GLY A 133 14.63 -15.24 -3.14
C GLY A 133 15.96 -15.09 -2.42
N SER A 134 16.95 -14.39 -3.03
CA SER A 134 18.28 -14.17 -2.46
C SER A 134 18.43 -12.84 -1.69
N LEU A 135 17.36 -12.04 -1.64
CA LEU A 135 17.35 -10.74 -0.99
C LEU A 135 17.20 -10.85 0.54
N SER A 136 17.85 -9.96 1.27
CA SER A 136 17.54 -9.72 2.68
C SER A 136 16.10 -9.21 2.86
N GLY A 137 15.59 -9.25 4.09
CA GLY A 137 14.23 -8.73 4.38
C GLY A 137 14.04 -7.29 3.95
N GLY A 138 14.97 -6.41 4.28
CA GLY A 138 14.91 -4.99 3.92
C GLY A 138 15.06 -4.74 2.41
N GLU A 139 15.92 -5.49 1.70
CA GLU A 139 16.07 -5.39 0.24
C GLU A 139 14.79 -5.84 -0.47
N LEU A 140 14.18 -6.94 -0.03
CA LEU A 140 12.89 -7.40 -0.58
C LEU A 140 11.80 -6.37 -0.33
N GLN A 141 11.72 -5.82 0.88
CA GLN A 141 10.72 -4.81 1.22
C GLN A 141 10.86 -3.55 0.36
N LYS A 142 12.09 -3.05 0.15
CA LYS A 142 12.37 -1.95 -0.79
C LYS A 142 11.96 -2.31 -2.22
N THR A 143 12.19 -3.55 -2.65
CA THR A 143 11.81 -4.04 -3.99
C THR A 143 10.27 -4.03 -4.16
N ILE A 144 9.52 -4.54 -3.19
CA ILE A 144 8.05 -4.55 -3.25
C ILE A 144 7.48 -3.13 -3.13
N LEU A 145 8.11 -2.25 -2.34
CA LEU A 145 7.73 -0.84 -2.29
C LEU A 145 7.99 -0.15 -3.65
N ALA A 146 9.16 -0.37 -4.28
CA ALA A 146 9.44 0.14 -5.61
C ALA A 146 8.38 -0.30 -6.63
N ARG A 147 7.98 -1.58 -6.59
CA ARG A 147 6.88 -2.12 -7.39
C ARG A 147 5.55 -1.37 -7.14
N ALA A 148 5.23 -1.07 -5.88
CA ALA A 148 3.98 -0.43 -5.52
C ALA A 148 3.89 1.03 -6.03
N ILE A 149 5.03 1.73 -6.15
CA ILE A 149 5.08 3.15 -6.48
C ILE A 149 5.47 3.45 -7.94
N VAL A 150 6.02 2.49 -8.69
CA VAL A 150 6.51 2.71 -10.07
C VAL A 150 5.43 3.21 -11.02
N SER A 151 4.15 2.86 -10.76
CA SER A 151 2.99 3.34 -11.53
C SER A 151 2.56 4.76 -11.17
N SER A 152 3.23 5.42 -10.20
CA SER A 152 2.83 6.72 -9.64
C SER A 152 1.36 6.71 -9.16
N PRO A 153 1.01 5.84 -8.21
CA PRO A 153 -0.37 5.68 -7.76
C PRO A 153 -0.89 6.94 -7.05
N ARG A 154 -2.20 7.17 -7.10
CA ARG A 154 -2.88 8.23 -6.33
C ARG A 154 -3.16 7.83 -4.88
N LEU A 155 -3.15 6.54 -4.60
CA LEU A 155 -3.29 5.95 -3.26
C LEU A 155 -2.27 4.85 -3.07
N LEU A 156 -1.54 4.89 -1.98
CA LEU A 156 -0.57 3.87 -1.58
C LEU A 156 -1.04 3.22 -0.28
N LEU A 157 -1.27 1.91 -0.33
CA LEU A 157 -1.62 1.10 0.84
C LEU A 157 -0.40 0.32 1.29
N LEU A 158 -0.02 0.46 2.56
CA LEU A 158 1.16 -0.15 3.16
C LEU A 158 0.74 -0.98 4.37
N ASP A 159 0.97 -2.29 4.31
CA ASP A 159 0.65 -3.21 5.41
C ASP A 159 1.94 -3.60 6.16
N GLU A 160 2.18 -2.97 7.31
CA GLU A 160 3.36 -3.13 8.17
C GLU A 160 4.70 -2.93 7.41
N PRO A 161 4.94 -1.75 6.80
CA PRO A 161 6.07 -1.53 5.90
C PRO A 161 7.43 -1.47 6.60
N ASP A 162 7.49 -1.41 7.91
CA ASP A 162 8.69 -1.19 8.71
C ASP A 162 9.16 -2.42 9.53
N THR A 163 8.42 -3.54 9.47
CA THR A 163 8.61 -4.71 10.32
C THR A 163 10.02 -5.33 10.26
N TYR A 164 10.71 -5.25 9.13
CA TYR A 164 12.05 -5.85 8.92
C TYR A 164 13.16 -4.82 8.72
N LEU A 165 12.92 -3.58 9.12
CA LEU A 165 13.88 -2.49 8.99
C LEU A 165 14.45 -2.13 10.36
N ASP A 166 15.77 -1.86 10.40
CA ASP A 166 16.40 -1.19 11.54
C ASP A 166 15.93 0.27 11.64
N SER A 167 16.16 0.89 12.80
CA SER A 167 15.66 2.24 13.10
C SER A 167 16.10 3.30 12.06
N CYS A 168 17.33 3.22 11.55
CA CYS A 168 17.84 4.15 10.55
C CYS A 168 17.11 3.95 9.20
N SER A 169 16.91 2.70 8.79
CA SER A 169 16.16 2.37 7.58
C SER A 169 14.69 2.73 7.69
N GLN A 170 14.09 2.64 8.88
CA GLN A 170 12.72 3.11 9.13
C GLN A 170 12.60 4.63 8.94
N GLU A 171 13.53 5.43 9.48
CA GLU A 171 13.53 6.88 9.29
C GLU A 171 13.60 7.25 7.80
N HIS A 172 14.53 6.65 7.06
CA HIS A 172 14.66 6.86 5.62
C HIS A 172 13.38 6.47 4.87
N LEU A 173 12.74 5.36 5.24
CA LEU A 173 11.45 4.95 4.67
C LEU A 173 10.39 6.02 4.88
N TYR A 174 10.24 6.52 6.10
CA TYR A 174 9.20 7.51 6.40
C TYR A 174 9.46 8.87 5.76
N ASP A 175 10.72 9.30 5.66
CA ASP A 175 11.08 10.52 4.91
C ASP A 175 10.77 10.37 3.41
N PHE A 176 11.03 9.20 2.86
CA PHE A 176 10.65 8.87 1.50
C PHE A 176 9.13 8.90 1.31
N LEU A 177 8.36 8.29 2.24
CA LEU A 177 6.90 8.30 2.19
C LEU A 177 6.31 9.71 2.31
N LYS A 178 6.87 10.58 3.16
CA LYS A 178 6.48 11.99 3.23
C LYS A 178 6.67 12.73 1.91
N ASN A 179 7.72 12.42 1.16
CA ASN A 179 7.94 13.02 -0.16
C ASN A 179 6.91 12.55 -1.19
N ILE A 180 6.54 11.26 -1.18
CA ILE A 180 5.49 10.71 -2.04
C ILE A 180 4.12 11.28 -1.67
N ASN A 181 3.85 11.46 -0.37
CA ASN A 181 2.56 11.91 0.14
C ASN A 181 2.12 13.27 -0.42
N LYS A 182 3.05 14.09 -0.91
CA LYS A 182 2.72 15.37 -1.56
C LYS A 182 1.79 15.23 -2.77
N ASN A 183 1.82 14.07 -3.45
CA ASN A 183 1.05 13.80 -4.68
C ASN A 183 0.28 12.48 -4.61
N CYS A 184 0.25 11.83 -3.46
CA CYS A 184 -0.34 10.51 -3.26
C CYS A 184 -0.90 10.41 -1.84
N ALA A 185 -2.13 9.98 -1.69
CA ALA A 185 -2.64 9.61 -0.37
C ALA A 185 -1.96 8.32 0.10
N ILE A 186 -1.65 8.23 1.40
CA ILE A 186 -1.04 7.04 1.99
C ILE A 186 -1.93 6.50 3.10
N VAL A 187 -2.18 5.20 3.07
CA VAL A 187 -2.77 4.44 4.18
C VAL A 187 -1.74 3.46 4.69
N LEU A 188 -1.32 3.65 5.92
CA LEU A 188 -0.31 2.85 6.61
C LEU A 188 -0.98 2.01 7.69
N VAL A 189 -0.91 0.70 7.58
CA VAL A 189 -1.30 -0.20 8.67
C VAL A 189 -0.08 -0.50 9.53
N SER A 190 -0.20 -0.28 10.83
CA SER A 190 0.84 -0.60 11.81
C SER A 190 0.24 -1.05 13.14
N HIS A 191 1.00 -1.80 13.91
CA HIS A 191 0.70 -2.11 15.30
C HIS A 191 1.35 -1.11 16.29
N ASP A 192 2.26 -0.27 15.82
CA ASP A 192 2.91 0.79 16.62
C ASP A 192 2.12 2.09 16.56
N VAL A 193 1.25 2.29 17.56
CA VAL A 193 0.43 3.50 17.69
C VAL A 193 1.29 4.75 17.83
N SER A 194 2.43 4.66 18.54
CA SER A 194 3.30 5.81 18.80
C SER A 194 3.98 6.30 17.53
N ALA A 195 4.51 5.37 16.72
CA ALA A 195 5.13 5.68 15.45
C ALA A 195 4.12 6.31 14.46
N VAL A 196 2.89 5.76 14.42
CA VAL A 196 1.80 6.25 13.57
C VAL A 196 1.38 7.67 13.98
N SER A 197 1.16 7.92 15.28
CA SER A 197 0.70 9.22 15.78
C SER A 197 1.69 10.36 15.52
N GLN A 198 2.98 10.07 15.43
CA GLN A 198 4.01 11.06 15.13
C GLN A 198 4.17 11.37 13.64
N ARG A 199 3.74 10.47 12.77
CA ARG A 199 4.06 10.49 11.34
C ARG A 199 2.87 10.68 10.43
N CYS A 200 1.68 10.25 10.88
CA CYS A 200 0.44 10.36 10.12
C CYS A 200 -0.36 11.59 10.56
N ASN A 201 -1.03 12.25 9.62
CA ASN A 201 -1.91 13.39 9.95
C ASN A 201 -3.32 12.94 10.38
N ILE A 202 -3.70 11.70 10.07
CA ILE A 202 -4.96 11.08 10.50
C ILE A 202 -4.63 9.72 11.12
N VAL A 203 -5.17 9.44 12.31
CA VAL A 203 -5.05 8.13 12.95
C VAL A 203 -6.43 7.49 13.02
N ALA A 204 -6.57 6.33 12.39
CA ALA A 204 -7.78 5.53 12.35
C ALA A 204 -7.61 4.28 13.22
N THR A 205 -8.27 4.24 14.38
CA THR A 205 -8.26 3.06 15.26
C THR A 205 -9.38 2.11 14.86
N VAL A 206 -9.02 0.89 14.49
CA VAL A 206 -9.98 -0.17 14.10
C VAL A 206 -10.21 -1.13 15.26
N ASN A 207 -11.47 -1.19 15.72
CA ASN A 207 -11.95 -2.18 16.67
C ASN A 207 -13.45 -2.46 16.40
N ARG A 208 -13.74 -3.30 15.41
CA ARG A 208 -15.04 -3.51 14.75
C ARG A 208 -15.58 -2.25 14.07
N THR A 209 -15.55 -1.12 14.73
CA THR A 209 -15.81 0.22 14.20
C THR A 209 -14.49 0.94 13.91
N LEU A 210 -14.57 2.10 13.29
CA LEU A 210 -13.42 2.95 13.02
C LEU A 210 -13.59 4.27 13.77
N HIS A 211 -12.57 4.62 14.57
CA HIS A 211 -12.52 5.88 15.28
C HIS A 211 -11.34 6.71 14.77
N LEU A 212 -11.61 7.93 14.34
CA LEU A 212 -10.57 8.86 13.89
C LEU A 212 -10.07 9.69 15.06
N SER A 213 -8.75 9.85 15.14
CA SER A 213 -8.06 10.77 16.05
C SER A 213 -7.13 11.62 15.20
N GLY A 214 -7.17 12.96 15.35
CA GLY A 214 -6.27 13.85 14.60
C GLY A 214 -6.97 14.92 13.77
N GLU A 215 -8.07 15.50 14.29
CA GLU A 215 -8.52 16.84 13.91
C GLU A 215 -8.12 17.83 15.01
#